data_9128563e6a530313282ab85ee47d5cf2
#
_entry.id   9128563e6a530313282ab85ee47d5cf2
#
_cell.length_a   1.000
_cell.length_b   1.000
_cell.length_c   1.000
_cell.angle_alpha   90.00
_cell.angle_beta   90.00
_cell.angle_gamma   90.00
#
_symmetry.space_group_name_H-M   'P 1'
#
loop_
_entity.id
_entity.type
_entity.pdbx_description
1 polymer ?
#
loop_
_entity_poly.entity_id
_entity_poly.type
_entity_poly.pdbx_seq_one_letter_code
_entity_poly.pdbx_strand_id
1 'polypeptide(L)'
;MKANWKVALMCLAAISMVACKEKNTPSGGGGKGGGSDYVAKINVKDKSVADWDALDQTKVAKFEAPSNPLWDGVHMIKVYADEVYINWILVFDPAKYAKHRDVDVMHVFLNVDNSEETGGYFDLFEDACADIMFEGSLFSEPNVAINYAPNAYEWTGDVNGEGWDSWALKASIKAESQFVNDSILEARVMIENIPLPKNMKFAKEGFGFGATLTQNFQPDAVGFLPQGNTPDGELIGRSNMLFVPFDK
;
A
#
# COMPACT_ATOMS: atom_id res chain seq x y z
N MET A 1 -12.15 -38.02 -18.52
CA MET A 1 -10.73 -37.87 -18.15
C MET A 1 -10.72 -37.17 -16.81
N LYS A 2 -10.23 -37.81 -15.76
CA LYS A 2 -10.22 -37.29 -14.40
C LYS A 2 -8.87 -36.59 -14.19
N ALA A 3 -8.89 -35.27 -13.98
CA ALA A 3 -7.71 -34.50 -13.63
C ALA A 3 -7.45 -34.65 -12.12
N ASN A 4 -6.33 -35.24 -11.76
CA ASN A 4 -5.85 -35.31 -10.38
C ASN A 4 -5.12 -34.04 -10.01
N TRP A 5 -5.74 -33.23 -9.16
CA TRP A 5 -5.12 -32.08 -8.53
C TRP A 5 -4.32 -32.56 -7.31
N LYS A 6 -2.99 -32.52 -7.40
CA LYS A 6 -2.12 -32.75 -6.25
C LYS A 6 -1.99 -31.43 -5.48
N VAL A 7 -2.60 -31.41 -4.31
CA VAL A 7 -2.43 -30.36 -3.31
C VAL A 7 -0.98 -30.41 -2.81
N ALA A 8 -0.20 -29.36 -3.05
CA ALA A 8 1.10 -29.19 -2.44
C ALA A 8 0.93 -28.66 -1.03
N LEU A 9 1.24 -29.50 -0.05
CA LEU A 9 1.27 -29.19 1.37
C LEU A 9 2.52 -28.36 1.64
N MET A 10 2.39 -27.05 1.89
CA MET A 10 3.50 -26.21 2.36
C MET A 10 3.68 -26.35 3.86
N CYS A 11 4.92 -26.64 4.25
CA CYS A 11 5.36 -26.80 5.63
C CYS A 11 5.21 -25.53 6.45
N LEU A 12 4.47 -25.60 7.55
CA LEU A 12 4.52 -24.63 8.64
C LEU A 12 5.89 -24.71 9.31
N ALA A 13 6.69 -23.66 9.18
CA ALA A 13 7.86 -23.44 10.03
C ALA A 13 7.39 -22.77 11.32
N ALA A 14 7.46 -23.51 12.43
CA ALA A 14 7.21 -22.99 13.76
C ALA A 14 8.32 -22.01 14.13
N ILE A 15 8.00 -20.72 14.21
CA ILE A 15 8.89 -19.70 14.76
C ILE A 15 8.69 -19.67 16.27
N SER A 16 9.71 -20.12 17.01
CA SER A 16 9.78 -20.03 18.47
C SER A 16 9.85 -18.56 18.90
N MET A 17 8.83 -18.12 19.64
CA MET A 17 8.85 -16.81 20.31
C MET A 17 9.87 -16.81 21.44
N VAL A 18 10.94 -16.06 21.26
CA VAL A 18 11.80 -15.63 22.35
C VAL A 18 11.24 -14.31 22.88
N ALA A 19 10.65 -14.37 24.06
CA ALA A 19 10.20 -13.18 24.78
C ALA A 19 11.43 -12.39 25.27
N CYS A 20 11.80 -11.31 24.58
CA CYS A 20 12.72 -10.32 25.11
C CYS A 20 11.95 -9.33 25.98
N LYS A 21 12.27 -9.31 27.28
CA LYS A 21 11.86 -8.26 28.22
C LYS A 21 12.44 -6.91 27.76
N GLU A 22 11.57 -5.97 27.42
CA GLU A 22 11.97 -4.59 27.17
C GLU A 22 12.52 -3.96 28.47
N LYS A 23 13.78 -3.59 28.45
CA LYS A 23 14.36 -2.61 29.37
C LYS A 23 14.18 -1.22 28.75
N ASN A 24 13.32 -0.42 29.33
CA ASN A 24 13.27 1.01 29.08
C ASN A 24 14.63 1.64 29.42
N THR A 25 15.38 2.03 28.40
CA THR A 25 16.50 2.95 28.52
C THR A 25 16.46 3.88 27.31
N PRO A 26 16.43 5.21 27.48
CA PRO A 26 16.56 6.11 26.36
C PRO A 26 18.02 6.09 25.91
N SER A 27 18.31 5.36 24.84
CA SER A 27 19.62 5.31 24.24
C SER A 27 19.69 6.35 23.12
N GLY A 28 20.31 7.47 23.44
CA GLY A 28 20.83 8.39 22.43
C GLY A 28 21.97 7.70 21.68
N GLY A 29 21.74 7.30 20.45
CA GLY A 29 22.72 6.80 19.51
C GLY A 29 23.04 7.91 18.49
N GLY A 30 24.18 8.60 18.67
CA GLY A 30 24.64 9.63 17.75
C GLY A 30 25.06 9.06 16.41
N GLY A 31 24.22 9.24 15.39
CA GLY A 31 24.58 9.23 13.99
C GLY A 31 24.83 10.68 13.55
N LYS A 32 26.05 10.97 13.10
CA LYS A 32 26.38 12.25 12.47
C LYS A 32 25.67 12.37 11.12
N GLY A 33 24.51 12.98 11.11
CA GLY A 33 23.81 13.44 9.91
C GLY A 33 23.02 14.67 10.33
N GLY A 34 23.16 15.78 9.63
CA GLY A 34 22.64 17.10 9.99
C GLY A 34 21.21 17.03 10.49
N GLY A 35 21.02 17.37 11.77
CA GLY A 35 19.73 17.36 12.41
C GLY A 35 18.88 18.50 11.88
N SER A 36 17.92 18.22 11.02
CA SER A 36 16.68 18.98 11.01
C SER A 36 15.81 18.33 12.09
N ASP A 37 15.21 19.16 12.96
CA ASP A 37 14.19 18.73 13.92
C ASP A 37 12.91 18.34 13.17
N TYR A 38 12.98 17.28 12.35
CA TYR A 38 11.85 16.81 11.58
C TYR A 38 10.72 16.37 12.52
N VAL A 39 9.56 16.96 12.32
CA VAL A 39 8.34 16.59 13.01
C VAL A 39 7.34 16.05 11.98
N ALA A 40 6.95 14.80 12.12
CA ALA A 40 5.96 14.19 11.25
C ALA A 40 4.65 14.99 11.28
N LYS A 41 4.15 15.36 10.11
CA LYS A 41 2.89 16.10 9.97
C LYS A 41 1.65 15.23 10.21
N ILE A 42 1.81 13.91 10.09
CA ILE A 42 0.76 12.92 10.29
C ILE A 42 1.18 11.98 11.41
N ASN A 43 0.29 11.74 12.37
CA ASN A 43 0.48 10.82 13.48
C ASN A 43 -0.45 9.61 13.37
N VAL A 44 -0.04 8.57 12.68
CA VAL A 44 -0.83 7.34 12.44
C VAL A 44 -1.34 6.65 13.72
N LYS A 45 -0.80 6.99 14.91
CA LYS A 45 -1.10 6.29 16.16
C LYS A 45 -2.14 6.98 17.05
N ASP A 46 -2.60 8.16 16.68
CA ASP A 46 -3.54 8.93 17.53
C ASP A 46 -5.01 8.60 17.29
N LYS A 47 -5.31 7.72 16.33
CA LYS A 47 -6.67 7.34 15.93
C LYS A 47 -7.51 8.53 15.46
N SER A 48 -6.88 9.49 14.81
CA SER A 48 -7.50 10.70 14.31
C SER A 48 -7.06 10.94 12.87
N VAL A 49 -7.89 11.55 12.08
CA VAL A 49 -7.55 12.05 10.73
C VAL A 49 -7.50 13.59 10.69
N ALA A 50 -7.51 14.24 11.85
CA ALA A 50 -7.58 15.71 11.93
C ALA A 50 -6.31 16.38 11.40
N ASP A 51 -5.16 15.74 11.48
CA ASP A 51 -3.91 16.23 10.92
C ASP A 51 -3.93 16.24 9.37
N TRP A 52 -4.68 15.37 8.72
CA TRP A 52 -4.91 15.42 7.27
C TRP A 52 -5.63 16.68 6.80
N ASP A 53 -6.52 17.22 7.64
CA ASP A 53 -7.24 18.46 7.35
C ASP A 53 -6.34 19.70 7.50
N ALA A 54 -5.27 19.57 8.28
CA ALA A 54 -4.28 20.63 8.51
C ALA A 54 -3.20 20.70 7.40
N LEU A 55 -3.11 19.69 6.52
CA LEU A 55 -2.15 19.68 5.42
C LEU A 55 -2.52 20.71 4.33
N ASP A 56 -1.52 21.14 3.57
CA ASP A 56 -1.76 21.81 2.30
C ASP A 56 -2.45 20.84 1.34
N GLN A 57 -3.74 21.07 1.08
CA GLN A 57 -4.56 20.19 0.25
C GLN A 57 -4.10 20.12 -1.20
N THR A 58 -3.25 21.05 -1.68
CA THR A 58 -2.62 20.95 -3.00
C THR A 58 -1.52 19.90 -3.06
N LYS A 59 -1.06 19.42 -1.89
CA LYS A 59 -0.07 18.36 -1.73
C LYS A 59 -0.67 17.00 -1.38
N VAL A 60 -1.97 16.95 -1.10
CA VAL A 60 -2.70 15.72 -0.84
C VAL A 60 -3.29 15.20 -2.15
N ALA A 61 -2.77 14.09 -2.63
CA ALA A 61 -3.39 13.38 -3.73
C ALA A 61 -4.62 12.64 -3.22
N LYS A 62 -5.73 12.75 -3.95
CA LYS A 62 -7.01 12.15 -3.54
C LYS A 62 -7.71 11.50 -4.73
N PHE A 63 -8.28 10.33 -4.49
CA PHE A 63 -9.28 9.74 -5.36
C PHE A 63 -10.49 9.33 -4.52
N GLU A 64 -11.66 9.60 -5.04
CA GLU A 64 -12.94 9.21 -4.46
C GLU A 64 -13.74 8.45 -5.51
N ALA A 65 -14.14 7.24 -5.17
CA ALA A 65 -14.90 6.40 -6.07
C ALA A 65 -16.25 7.06 -6.40
N PRO A 66 -16.74 6.88 -7.61
CA PRO A 66 -18.05 7.39 -7.99
C PRO A 66 -19.16 6.75 -7.15
N SER A 67 -20.36 7.32 -7.18
CA SER A 67 -21.49 6.88 -6.37
C SER A 67 -21.97 5.45 -6.67
N ASN A 68 -21.56 4.89 -7.80
CA ASN A 68 -21.76 3.48 -8.15
C ASN A 68 -20.40 2.85 -8.50
N PRO A 69 -19.56 2.59 -7.49
CA PRO A 69 -18.24 2.07 -7.73
C PRO A 69 -18.29 0.61 -8.16
N LEU A 70 -17.33 0.25 -8.98
CA LEU A 70 -17.10 -1.13 -9.41
C LEU A 70 -16.85 -2.06 -8.24
N TRP A 71 -15.99 -1.58 -7.31
CA TRP A 71 -15.60 -2.26 -6.11
C TRP A 71 -16.19 -1.51 -4.93
N ASP A 72 -17.12 -2.13 -4.26
CA ASP A 72 -17.93 -1.43 -3.27
C ASP A 72 -17.38 -1.47 -1.84
N GLY A 73 -16.21 -2.08 -1.65
CA GLY A 73 -15.57 -2.18 -0.34
C GLY A 73 -14.74 -0.97 0.05
N VAL A 74 -14.06 -0.34 -0.91
CA VAL A 74 -13.19 0.83 -0.69
C VAL A 74 -13.65 1.97 -1.60
N HIS A 75 -13.86 3.16 -1.05
CA HIS A 75 -14.40 4.25 -1.86
C HIS A 75 -13.56 5.54 -1.88
N MET A 76 -12.56 5.66 -1.02
CA MET A 76 -11.67 6.82 -1.08
C MET A 76 -10.25 6.43 -0.66
N ILE A 77 -9.28 7.06 -1.33
CA ILE A 77 -7.89 7.10 -0.89
C ILE A 77 -7.41 8.54 -0.85
N LYS A 78 -6.63 8.88 0.18
CA LYS A 78 -5.79 10.06 0.20
C LYS A 78 -4.35 9.63 0.40
N VAL A 79 -3.42 10.29 -0.28
CA VAL A 79 -1.99 10.05 -0.13
C VAL A 79 -1.28 11.38 0.04
N TYR A 80 -0.38 11.43 1.00
CA TYR A 80 0.49 12.56 1.26
C TYR A 80 1.91 12.08 1.45
N ALA A 81 2.86 12.71 0.79
CA ALA A 81 4.27 12.38 0.91
C ALA A 81 5.11 13.62 1.18
N ASP A 82 5.97 13.54 2.18
CA ASP A 82 7.01 14.52 2.45
C ASP A 82 8.42 13.93 2.18
N GLU A 83 9.45 14.53 2.69
CA GLU A 83 10.83 14.06 2.51
C GLU A 83 11.16 12.76 3.28
N VAL A 84 10.31 12.37 4.25
CA VAL A 84 10.55 11.23 5.16
C VAL A 84 9.55 10.10 4.98
N TYR A 85 8.27 10.43 4.81
CA TYR A 85 7.19 9.45 4.79
C TYR A 85 6.32 9.53 3.55
N ILE A 86 5.83 8.38 3.12
CA ILE A 86 4.62 8.23 2.32
C ILE A 86 3.52 7.81 3.27
N ASN A 87 2.47 8.63 3.38
CA ASN A 87 1.31 8.38 4.23
C ASN A 87 0.07 8.20 3.36
N TRP A 88 -0.84 7.30 3.76
CA TRP A 88 -2.11 7.14 3.08
C TRP A 88 -3.24 6.80 4.04
N ILE A 89 -4.46 7.17 3.67
CA ILE A 89 -5.68 6.65 4.27
C ILE A 89 -6.53 5.97 3.21
N LEU A 90 -7.15 4.86 3.61
CA LEU A 90 -8.21 4.19 2.87
C LEU A 90 -9.51 4.39 3.63
N VAL A 91 -10.57 4.75 2.91
CA VAL A 91 -11.91 4.86 3.48
C VAL A 91 -12.80 3.78 2.90
N PHE A 92 -13.44 3.03 3.77
CA PHE A 92 -14.26 1.86 3.47
C PHE A 92 -15.74 2.17 3.65
N ASP A 93 -16.59 1.50 2.87
CA ASP A 93 -18.00 1.36 3.22
C ASP A 93 -18.12 0.31 4.33
N PRO A 94 -18.50 0.70 5.58
CA PRO A 94 -18.50 -0.23 6.71
C PRO A 94 -19.39 -1.45 6.51
N ALA A 95 -20.54 -1.26 5.84
CA ALA A 95 -21.51 -2.34 5.64
C ALA A 95 -21.01 -3.36 4.60
N LYS A 96 -20.27 -2.91 3.63
CA LYS A 96 -19.75 -3.73 2.53
C LYS A 96 -18.42 -4.35 2.91
N TYR A 97 -17.53 -3.57 3.46
CA TYR A 97 -16.20 -4.01 3.92
C TYR A 97 -16.28 -5.05 5.05
N ALA A 98 -17.29 -4.95 5.94
CA ALA A 98 -17.47 -5.91 7.02
C ALA A 98 -17.64 -7.37 6.54
N LYS A 99 -18.05 -7.58 5.28
CA LYS A 99 -18.18 -8.91 4.68
C LYS A 99 -16.85 -9.52 4.27
N HIS A 100 -15.79 -8.72 4.18
CA HIS A 100 -14.51 -9.07 3.58
C HIS A 100 -13.35 -9.04 4.58
N ARG A 101 -13.62 -8.95 5.89
CA ARG A 101 -12.58 -8.89 6.93
C ARG A 101 -11.97 -10.26 7.26
N ASP A 102 -12.06 -11.19 6.33
CA ASP A 102 -11.47 -12.52 6.44
C ASP A 102 -10.08 -12.52 5.77
N VAL A 103 -9.06 -11.99 6.46
CA VAL A 103 -7.68 -12.02 5.96
C VAL A 103 -7.48 -11.22 4.67
N ASP A 104 -7.82 -9.95 4.71
CA ASP A 104 -7.57 -9.04 3.60
C ASP A 104 -6.08 -8.78 3.41
N VAL A 105 -5.65 -8.85 2.17
CA VAL A 105 -4.30 -8.47 1.76
C VAL A 105 -4.36 -7.13 1.06
N MET A 106 -3.54 -6.20 1.55
CA MET A 106 -3.35 -4.91 0.90
C MET A 106 -2.08 -4.94 0.06
N HIS A 107 -2.23 -4.61 -1.22
CA HIS A 107 -1.13 -4.27 -2.08
C HIS A 107 -1.08 -2.76 -2.27
N VAL A 108 0.14 -2.22 -2.26
CA VAL A 108 0.41 -0.84 -2.66
C VAL A 108 1.41 -0.89 -3.80
N PHE A 109 1.10 -0.22 -4.89
CA PHE A 109 1.95 -0.13 -6.08
C PHE A 109 2.50 1.28 -6.21
N LEU A 110 3.80 1.38 -6.49
CA LEU A 110 4.49 2.65 -6.69
C LEU A 110 5.15 2.68 -8.07
N ASN A 111 4.83 3.67 -8.88
CA ASN A 111 5.66 4.11 -9.99
C ASN A 111 6.61 5.18 -9.44
N VAL A 112 7.81 4.76 -9.06
CA VAL A 112 8.75 5.55 -8.24
C VAL A 112 9.34 6.72 -9.02
N ASP A 113 9.73 6.48 -10.25
CA ASP A 113 10.39 7.47 -11.11
C ASP A 113 9.40 8.20 -12.03
N ASN A 114 8.10 7.88 -11.91
CA ASN A 114 7.01 8.43 -12.70
C ASN A 114 7.25 8.28 -14.21
N SER A 115 7.81 7.15 -14.62
CA SER A 115 8.18 6.82 -15.98
C SER A 115 7.33 5.69 -16.52
N GLU A 116 6.99 5.76 -17.80
CA GLU A 116 6.36 4.67 -18.56
C GLU A 116 7.41 3.73 -19.19
N GLU A 117 8.70 4.05 -19.01
CA GLU A 117 9.83 3.28 -19.56
C GLU A 117 10.42 2.27 -18.56
N THR A 118 9.88 2.23 -17.34
CA THR A 118 10.31 1.33 -16.25
C THR A 118 9.11 0.61 -15.66
N GLY A 119 9.36 -0.36 -14.80
CA GLY A 119 8.32 -1.06 -14.06
C GLY A 119 7.44 -1.98 -14.88
N GLY A 120 6.46 -2.57 -14.26
CA GLY A 120 5.52 -3.51 -14.80
C GLY A 120 4.10 -3.00 -14.84
N TYR A 121 3.37 -3.60 -15.75
CA TYR A 121 1.95 -3.39 -15.86
C TYR A 121 1.20 -4.29 -14.87
N PHE A 122 0.18 -3.73 -14.25
CA PHE A 122 -0.74 -4.48 -13.43
C PHE A 122 -2.16 -4.28 -13.96
N ASP A 123 -2.90 -5.36 -14.14
CA ASP A 123 -4.22 -5.37 -14.80
C ASP A 123 -5.23 -4.33 -14.27
N LEU A 124 -5.00 -3.80 -13.09
CA LEU A 124 -5.92 -2.90 -12.42
C LEU A 124 -5.65 -1.42 -12.69
N PHE A 125 -4.48 -1.08 -13.23
CA PHE A 125 -4.10 0.29 -13.52
C PHE A 125 -3.69 0.41 -14.99
N GLU A 126 -4.34 1.30 -15.73
CA GLU A 126 -3.92 1.70 -17.06
C GLU A 126 -2.66 2.57 -16.92
N ASP A 127 -1.70 2.41 -17.82
CA ASP A 127 -0.42 3.15 -17.80
C ASP A 127 0.39 3.01 -16.49
N ALA A 128 0.13 1.96 -15.73
CA ALA A 128 0.81 1.73 -14.46
C ALA A 128 2.11 0.98 -14.70
N CYS A 129 3.20 1.71 -14.75
CA CYS A 129 4.55 1.15 -14.72
C CYS A 129 5.01 1.06 -13.26
N ALA A 130 4.47 0.11 -12.51
CA ALA A 130 4.82 -0.05 -11.11
C ALA A 130 6.21 -0.69 -10.96
N ASP A 131 7.09 -0.01 -10.23
CA ASP A 131 8.46 -0.46 -9.94
C ASP A 131 8.54 -1.26 -8.66
N ILE A 132 7.72 -0.88 -7.68
CA ILE A 132 7.66 -1.45 -6.34
C ILE A 132 6.23 -1.82 -6.00
N MET A 133 6.08 -2.99 -5.41
CA MET A 133 4.83 -3.43 -4.79
C MET A 133 5.08 -3.74 -3.31
N PHE A 134 4.20 -3.28 -2.46
CA PHE A 134 4.09 -3.75 -1.08
C PHE A 134 2.95 -4.75 -0.98
N GLU A 135 3.16 -5.84 -0.26
CA GLU A 135 2.14 -6.85 0.00
C GLU A 135 2.13 -7.21 1.47
N GLY A 136 0.98 -7.09 2.12
CA GLY A 136 0.83 -7.46 3.52
C GLY A 136 -0.63 -7.57 3.96
N SER A 137 -0.84 -8.34 5.02
CA SER A 137 -2.17 -8.53 5.59
C SER A 137 -2.53 -7.38 6.52
N LEU A 138 -3.82 -7.06 6.58
CA LEU A 138 -4.42 -6.11 7.52
C LEU A 138 -5.00 -6.81 8.76
N PHE A 139 -5.26 -8.10 8.65
CA PHE A 139 -5.85 -8.93 9.72
C PHE A 139 -5.07 -10.23 9.87
N SER A 140 -4.96 -10.74 11.08
CA SER A 140 -4.41 -12.06 11.37
C SER A 140 -5.49 -13.15 11.38
N GLU A 141 -6.70 -12.76 11.73
CA GLU A 141 -7.91 -13.58 11.78
C GLU A 141 -9.11 -12.68 11.46
N PRO A 142 -10.30 -13.21 11.19
CA PRO A 142 -11.48 -12.39 10.95
C PRO A 142 -11.66 -11.31 12.01
N ASN A 143 -11.69 -10.06 11.59
CA ASN A 143 -11.83 -8.86 12.42
C ASN A 143 -10.71 -8.60 13.46
N VAL A 144 -9.58 -9.31 13.41
CA VAL A 144 -8.42 -9.07 14.27
C VAL A 144 -7.39 -8.26 13.50
N ALA A 145 -7.52 -6.94 13.56
CA ALA A 145 -6.61 -6.03 12.89
C ALA A 145 -5.18 -6.15 13.43
N ILE A 146 -4.22 -6.14 12.52
CA ILE A 146 -2.79 -6.13 12.85
C ILE A 146 -2.13 -4.89 12.25
N ASN A 147 -0.92 -4.58 12.73
CA ASN A 147 -0.12 -3.57 12.07
C ASN A 147 0.30 -4.06 10.68
N TYR A 148 0.10 -3.24 9.67
CA TYR A 148 0.53 -3.53 8.31
C TYR A 148 2.06 -3.63 8.26
N ALA A 149 2.56 -4.81 7.99
CA ALA A 149 3.97 -5.11 7.92
C ALA A 149 4.28 -5.81 6.59
N PRO A 150 4.33 -5.05 5.49
CA PRO A 150 4.39 -5.63 4.17
C PRO A 150 5.79 -6.11 3.82
N ASN A 151 5.82 -7.04 2.87
CA ASN A 151 6.99 -7.30 2.06
C ASN A 151 7.02 -6.32 0.89
N ALA A 152 8.21 -5.89 0.51
CA ALA A 152 8.43 -5.10 -0.69
C ALA A 152 8.99 -5.98 -1.80
N TYR A 153 8.43 -5.84 -2.98
CA TYR A 153 8.82 -6.53 -4.19
C TYR A 153 9.25 -5.51 -5.24
N GLU A 154 10.26 -5.85 -6.01
CA GLU A 154 10.73 -5.10 -7.18
C GLU A 154 10.22 -5.77 -8.45
N TRP A 155 9.79 -4.98 -9.41
CA TRP A 155 9.52 -5.49 -10.74
C TRP A 155 10.81 -5.90 -11.45
N THR A 156 10.86 -7.10 -11.99
CA THR A 156 12.03 -7.68 -12.67
C THR A 156 11.71 -8.20 -14.07
N GLY A 157 10.45 -8.05 -14.49
CA GLY A 157 10.00 -8.43 -15.82
C GLY A 157 10.35 -7.40 -16.88
N ASP A 158 9.86 -7.64 -18.08
CA ASP A 158 9.96 -6.67 -19.16
C ASP A 158 9.19 -5.39 -18.81
N VAL A 159 9.62 -4.26 -19.36
CA VAL A 159 8.89 -3.00 -19.24
C VAL A 159 7.48 -3.17 -19.79
N ASN A 160 6.49 -2.73 -19.06
CA ASN A 160 5.07 -2.95 -19.37
C ASN A 160 4.67 -4.43 -19.51
N GLY A 161 5.50 -5.34 -19.01
CA GLY A 161 5.16 -6.75 -18.90
C GLY A 161 4.08 -6.98 -17.85
N GLU A 162 3.43 -8.13 -17.93
CA GLU A 162 2.37 -8.55 -17.02
C GLU A 162 2.79 -9.78 -16.23
N GLY A 163 2.17 -9.98 -15.08
CA GLY A 163 2.21 -11.23 -14.33
C GLY A 163 2.90 -11.15 -12.97
N TRP A 164 2.36 -11.92 -12.06
CA TRP A 164 2.81 -11.99 -10.67
C TRP A 164 4.23 -12.59 -10.52
N ASP A 165 4.64 -13.45 -11.42
CA ASP A 165 5.96 -14.11 -11.38
C ASP A 165 7.13 -13.16 -11.61
N SER A 166 6.84 -11.93 -12.09
CA SER A 166 7.84 -10.89 -12.32
C SER A 166 8.12 -10.01 -11.10
N TRP A 167 7.43 -10.24 -9.99
CA TRP A 167 7.68 -9.54 -8.73
C TRP A 167 8.70 -10.30 -7.88
N ALA A 168 9.89 -9.75 -7.72
CA ALA A 168 10.94 -10.34 -6.90
C ALA A 168 10.95 -9.75 -5.48
N LEU A 169 10.84 -10.60 -4.47
CA LEU A 169 10.93 -10.20 -3.07
C LEU A 169 12.29 -9.55 -2.77
N LYS A 170 12.27 -8.36 -2.21
CA LYS A 170 13.46 -7.59 -1.81
C LYS A 170 13.68 -7.57 -0.30
N ALA A 171 12.66 -7.20 0.45
CA ALA A 171 12.75 -7.07 1.90
C ALA A 171 11.38 -7.03 2.55
N SER A 172 11.33 -7.37 3.83
CA SER A 172 10.22 -6.94 4.69
C SER A 172 10.48 -5.51 5.16
N ILE A 173 9.50 -4.65 5.06
CA ILE A 173 9.63 -3.24 5.44
C ILE A 173 8.80 -2.91 6.67
N LYS A 174 9.27 -1.92 7.43
CA LYS A 174 8.49 -1.35 8.52
C LYS A 174 7.50 -0.36 7.95
N ALA A 175 6.23 -0.65 8.10
CA ALA A 175 5.16 0.32 7.97
C ALA A 175 4.50 0.53 9.32
N GLU A 176 3.81 1.63 9.49
CA GLU A 176 2.92 1.87 10.62
C GLU A 176 1.51 1.95 10.08
N SER A 177 0.55 1.33 10.77
CA SER A 177 -0.86 1.43 10.40
C SER A 177 -1.75 1.42 11.63
N GLN A 178 -2.91 2.01 11.49
CA GLN A 178 -3.94 2.06 12.50
C GLN A 178 -5.32 2.15 11.86
N PHE A 179 -6.22 1.28 12.28
CA PHE A 179 -7.63 1.52 12.05
C PHE A 179 -8.11 2.65 12.99
N VAL A 180 -8.47 3.78 12.40
CA VAL A 180 -9.01 4.92 13.15
C VAL A 180 -10.40 4.56 13.67
N ASN A 181 -11.16 3.89 12.84
CA ASN A 181 -12.47 3.29 13.13
C ASN A 181 -12.74 2.17 12.10
N ASP A 182 -13.96 1.64 12.08
CA ASP A 182 -14.36 0.56 11.17
C ASP A 182 -14.38 0.97 9.68
N SER A 183 -14.23 2.26 9.39
CA SER A 183 -14.32 2.80 8.03
C SER A 183 -13.01 3.38 7.52
N ILE A 184 -12.00 3.57 8.37
CA ILE A 184 -10.79 4.30 8.00
C ILE A 184 -9.57 3.55 8.49
N LEU A 185 -8.71 3.17 7.54
CA LEU A 185 -7.34 2.73 7.78
C LEU A 185 -6.38 3.87 7.46
N GLU A 186 -5.50 4.18 8.37
CA GLU A 186 -4.36 5.08 8.18
C GLU A 186 -3.07 4.28 8.21
N ALA A 187 -2.14 4.58 7.28
CA ALA A 187 -0.86 3.89 7.23
C ALA A 187 0.25 4.80 6.68
N ARG A 188 1.49 4.44 6.98
CA ARG A 188 2.68 5.11 6.42
C ARG A 188 3.89 4.20 6.33
N VAL A 189 4.81 4.57 5.47
CA VAL A 189 6.13 3.95 5.33
C VAL A 189 7.20 5.04 5.24
N MET A 190 8.38 4.80 5.85
CA MET A 190 9.53 5.68 5.65
C MET A 190 10.11 5.45 4.25
N ILE A 191 10.35 6.53 3.52
CA ILE A 191 10.90 6.48 2.15
C ILE A 191 12.26 5.79 2.13
N GLU A 192 13.12 6.04 3.12
CA GLU A 192 14.44 5.41 3.22
C GLU A 192 14.40 3.88 3.39
N ASN A 193 13.27 3.33 3.85
CA ASN A 193 13.08 1.88 4.04
C ASN A 193 12.55 1.18 2.78
N ILE A 194 12.24 1.92 1.72
CA ILE A 194 11.75 1.35 0.47
C ILE A 194 12.94 0.86 -0.36
N PRO A 195 13.04 -0.45 -0.63
CA PRO A 195 14.17 -1.01 -1.36
C PRO A 195 14.02 -0.75 -2.87
N LEU A 196 14.51 0.40 -3.30
CA LEU A 196 14.40 0.79 -4.71
C LEU A 196 15.26 -0.10 -5.63
N PRO A 197 14.84 -0.30 -6.89
CA PRO A 197 15.67 -0.88 -7.94
C PRO A 197 17.01 -0.16 -8.08
N LYS A 198 18.03 -0.88 -8.53
CA LYS A 198 19.39 -0.32 -8.66
C LYS A 198 19.39 0.92 -9.55
N ASN A 199 19.95 2.01 -9.01
CA ASN A 199 20.03 3.35 -9.65
C ASN A 199 18.70 4.09 -9.80
N MET A 200 17.58 3.52 -9.38
CA MET A 200 16.30 4.20 -9.37
C MET A 200 16.21 5.18 -8.20
N LYS A 201 15.47 6.24 -8.40
CA LYS A 201 15.18 7.25 -7.38
C LYS A 201 13.78 7.76 -7.60
N PHE A 202 13.13 8.19 -6.53
CA PHE A 202 11.89 8.94 -6.65
C PHE A 202 12.08 10.16 -7.56
N ALA A 203 11.14 10.34 -8.49
CA ALA A 203 11.09 11.56 -9.29
C ALA A 203 10.90 12.78 -8.38
N LYS A 204 11.48 13.92 -8.78
CA LYS A 204 11.44 15.14 -7.95
C LYS A 204 10.04 15.66 -7.75
N GLU A 205 9.22 15.54 -8.76
CA GLU A 205 7.88 16.10 -8.84
C GLU A 205 6.87 15.29 -8.01
N GLY A 206 7.09 13.99 -7.93
CA GLY A 206 6.18 13.04 -7.29
C GLY A 206 6.29 11.66 -7.91
N PHE A 207 5.38 10.79 -7.55
CA PHE A 207 5.36 9.38 -7.97
C PHE A 207 3.93 8.90 -8.18
N GLY A 208 3.77 7.77 -8.88
CA GLY A 208 2.48 7.12 -9.03
C GLY A 208 2.17 6.22 -7.82
N PHE A 209 0.93 6.26 -7.34
CA PHE A 209 0.45 5.43 -6.23
C PHE A 209 -0.86 4.74 -6.59
N GLY A 210 -0.94 3.44 -6.35
CA GLY A 210 -2.15 2.65 -6.43
C GLY A 210 -2.25 1.69 -5.26
N ALA A 211 -3.45 1.32 -4.86
CA ALA A 211 -3.68 0.35 -3.81
C ALA A 211 -4.79 -0.62 -4.19
N THR A 212 -4.64 -1.89 -3.83
CA THR A 212 -5.67 -2.90 -3.95
C THR A 212 -5.90 -3.60 -2.62
N LEU A 213 -7.13 -4.04 -2.41
CA LEU A 213 -7.49 -4.98 -1.37
C LEU A 213 -8.00 -6.25 -2.01
N THR A 214 -7.43 -7.38 -1.60
CA THR A 214 -7.85 -8.70 -2.06
C THR A 214 -8.25 -9.55 -0.87
N GLN A 215 -9.35 -10.24 -0.98
CA GLN A 215 -9.78 -11.17 0.05
C GLN A 215 -8.96 -12.46 -0.06
N ASN A 216 -8.17 -12.76 0.97
CA ASN A 216 -7.47 -14.04 1.12
C ASN A 216 -6.72 -14.50 -0.15
N PHE A 217 -6.04 -13.57 -0.82
CA PHE A 217 -5.33 -13.80 -2.09
C PHE A 217 -6.22 -14.34 -3.23
N GLN A 218 -7.54 -14.15 -3.14
CA GLN A 218 -8.41 -14.51 -4.24
C GLN A 218 -8.22 -13.53 -5.41
N PRO A 219 -8.44 -13.99 -6.66
CA PRO A 219 -8.25 -13.13 -7.83
C PRO A 219 -9.21 -11.93 -7.86
N ASP A 220 -10.32 -12.00 -7.15
CA ASP A 220 -11.28 -10.92 -7.08
C ASP A 220 -10.83 -9.90 -6.02
N ALA A 221 -10.46 -8.73 -6.46
CA ALA A 221 -10.14 -7.62 -5.57
C ALA A 221 -11.40 -7.19 -4.80
N VAL A 222 -11.27 -6.93 -3.51
CA VAL A 222 -12.32 -6.31 -2.69
C VAL A 222 -12.49 -4.84 -3.05
N GLY A 223 -11.41 -4.23 -3.52
CA GLY A 223 -11.38 -2.88 -4.03
C GLY A 223 -10.01 -2.51 -4.56
N PHE A 224 -9.96 -1.54 -5.45
CA PHE A 224 -8.73 -0.91 -5.88
C PHE A 224 -8.93 0.59 -6.12
N LEU A 225 -7.88 1.35 -5.91
CA LEU A 225 -7.89 2.80 -6.00
C LEU A 225 -6.58 3.30 -6.63
N PRO A 226 -6.64 4.23 -7.60
CA PRO A 226 -7.87 4.80 -8.18
C PRO A 226 -8.64 3.78 -9.02
N GLN A 227 -9.92 4.02 -9.21
CA GLN A 227 -10.79 3.22 -10.06
C GLN A 227 -11.05 3.96 -11.37
N GLY A 228 -11.07 3.21 -12.49
CA GLY A 228 -11.60 3.70 -13.75
C GLY A 228 -13.08 3.34 -13.91
N ASN A 229 -13.81 4.20 -14.59
CA ASN A 229 -15.18 3.91 -15.06
C ASN A 229 -15.24 4.07 -16.55
N THR A 230 -15.94 3.19 -17.25
CA THR A 230 -16.39 3.47 -18.60
C THR A 230 -17.58 4.43 -18.57
N PRO A 231 -17.80 5.22 -19.64
CA PRO A 231 -18.98 6.06 -19.78
C PRO A 231 -20.30 5.30 -19.67
N ASP A 232 -20.31 4.01 -19.95
CA ASP A 232 -21.48 3.11 -19.94
C ASP A 232 -21.64 2.39 -18.61
N GLY A 233 -20.79 2.64 -17.63
CA GLY A 233 -20.81 1.97 -16.33
C GLY A 233 -20.32 0.53 -16.39
N GLU A 234 -19.77 0.07 -17.51
CA GLU A 234 -19.02 -1.17 -17.54
C GLU A 234 -17.72 -1.01 -16.74
N LEU A 235 -17.44 -2.07 -16.04
CA LEU A 235 -16.30 -2.20 -15.15
C LEU A 235 -15.03 -2.32 -15.96
N ILE A 236 -14.47 -1.20 -16.33
CA ILE A 236 -13.07 -1.22 -16.64
C ILE A 236 -12.32 -1.01 -15.35
N GLY A 237 -11.76 -2.06 -14.97
CA GLY A 237 -10.89 -2.06 -13.85
C GLY A 237 -9.64 -1.23 -13.96
N ARG A 238 -9.43 -0.45 -15.00
CA ARG A 238 -8.17 0.23 -15.21
C ARG A 238 -8.33 1.73 -15.06
N SER A 239 -7.52 2.33 -14.21
CA SER A 239 -7.32 3.77 -14.12
C SER A 239 -5.83 4.05 -13.96
N ASN A 240 -5.42 5.25 -14.33
CA ASN A 240 -4.06 5.71 -14.06
C ASN A 240 -3.80 5.71 -12.56
N MET A 241 -2.56 5.46 -12.16
CA MET A 241 -2.16 5.65 -10.77
C MET A 241 -2.38 7.09 -10.33
N LEU A 242 -2.64 7.25 -9.04
CA LEU A 242 -2.76 8.56 -8.41
C LEU A 242 -1.39 9.23 -8.37
N PHE A 243 -1.22 10.37 -9.04
CA PHE A 243 0.01 11.15 -8.93
C PHE A 243 0.10 11.82 -7.56
N VAL A 244 1.15 11.54 -6.82
CA VAL A 244 1.42 12.06 -5.47
C VAL A 244 2.58 13.02 -5.54
N PRO A 245 2.36 14.36 -5.39
CA PRO A 245 3.45 15.32 -5.32
C PRO A 245 4.16 15.24 -3.98
N PHE A 246 5.47 15.47 -3.95
CA PHE A 246 6.18 15.64 -2.69
C PHE A 246 5.93 17.03 -2.09
N ASP A 247 5.71 17.06 -0.79
CA ASP A 247 5.70 18.29 0.02
C ASP A 247 7.10 18.49 0.63
N LYS A 248 7.91 19.30 -0.05
CA LYS A 248 9.32 19.58 0.30
C LYS A 248 9.45 20.96 0.90
#